data_05c32ccf15cc482bb7a36f74c0bc6b03
#
_entry.id   05c32ccf15cc482bb7a36f74c0bc6b03
#
_cell.length_a   1.000
_cell.length_b   1.000
_cell.length_c   1.000
_cell.angle_alpha   90.00
_cell.angle_beta   90.00
_cell.angle_gamma   90.00
#
_symmetry.space_group_name_H-M   'P 1'
#
loop_
_entity.id
_entity.type
_entity.pdbx_description
1 polymer ?
#
loop_
_entity_poly.entity_id
_entity_poly.type
_entity_poly.pdbx_seq_one_letter_code
_entity_poly.pdbx_strand_id
1 'polypeptide(L)'
;MNIAETAAQLQTIQQAMILIHQSPDGDCIGSGYALAALLRQMGCHAVVRCSDPIPERYAFLTVEETPDTVDEDTAVILSVDVADRKLLGDLDEPYGGRVALAIDHHIMHRSFAKECCLYPKAAAACEIVYAIAKELPVKLTPQIATCLYTGMATDTGCFQFDNVTPHTLRIVADLMEQFPEIHYAWINRAMFAVKSMGRLRVEQKLIDQLHTSCNGKCVMICITLAFMEQYGLDPLDLDGLAGFPLQVEGAEVGITLKERDPNVFKVSMRSARIVDVAAICKEFGGGGHIKAAGCLIEGTAESVMQQLQTAVERSLAES
;
A
#
# COMPACT_ATOMS: atom_id res chain seq x y z
N MET A 1 -12.97 3.43 -17.86
CA MET A 1 -12.80 2.35 -18.87
C MET A 1 -13.02 1.00 -18.21
N ASN A 2 -13.50 0.01 -18.94
CA ASN A 2 -13.52 -1.39 -18.50
C ASN A 2 -12.19 -2.09 -18.85
N ILE A 3 -12.02 -3.35 -18.39
CA ILE A 3 -10.80 -4.14 -18.61
C ILE A 3 -10.48 -4.32 -20.10
N ALA A 4 -11.47 -4.67 -20.93
CA ALA A 4 -11.25 -4.91 -22.36
C ALA A 4 -10.86 -3.62 -23.12
N GLU A 5 -11.50 -2.49 -22.81
CA GLU A 5 -11.13 -1.18 -23.35
C GLU A 5 -9.71 -0.79 -22.94
N THR A 6 -9.34 -1.03 -21.68
CA THR A 6 -7.99 -0.77 -21.17
C THR A 6 -6.97 -1.63 -21.88
N ALA A 7 -7.22 -2.92 -22.04
CA ALA A 7 -6.34 -3.84 -22.75
C ALA A 7 -6.16 -3.42 -24.22
N ALA A 8 -7.25 -3.01 -24.89
CA ALA A 8 -7.17 -2.53 -26.27
C ALA A 8 -6.32 -1.26 -26.41
N GLN A 9 -6.43 -0.31 -25.48
CA GLN A 9 -5.62 0.91 -25.47
C GLN A 9 -4.13 0.58 -25.21
N LEU A 10 -3.83 -0.29 -24.24
CA LEU A 10 -2.46 -0.69 -23.90
C LEU A 10 -1.74 -1.34 -25.10
N GLN A 11 -2.44 -2.09 -25.96
CA GLN A 11 -1.87 -2.69 -27.16
C GLN A 11 -1.39 -1.66 -28.21
N THR A 12 -1.83 -0.41 -28.14
CA THR A 12 -1.42 0.65 -29.09
C THR A 12 -0.16 1.39 -28.66
N ILE A 13 0.31 1.18 -27.43
CA ILE A 13 1.40 1.95 -26.84
C ILE A 13 2.74 1.36 -27.28
N GLN A 14 3.63 2.23 -27.76
CA GLN A 14 4.99 1.84 -28.17
C GLN A 14 6.03 2.16 -27.10
N GLN A 15 5.81 3.20 -26.28
CA GLN A 15 6.64 3.58 -25.17
C GLN A 15 5.77 3.98 -23.98
N ALA A 16 6.00 3.41 -22.81
CA ALA A 16 5.23 3.68 -21.60
C ALA A 16 6.13 3.99 -20.40
N MET A 17 5.78 5.00 -19.64
CA MET A 17 6.31 5.26 -18.31
C MET A 17 5.20 5.00 -17.30
N ILE A 18 5.39 4.03 -16.41
CA ILE A 18 4.42 3.61 -15.41
C ILE A 18 4.82 4.24 -14.08
N LEU A 19 3.99 5.14 -13.58
CA LEU A 19 4.19 5.81 -12.29
C LEU A 19 3.51 5.01 -11.19
N ILE A 20 4.23 4.76 -10.10
CA ILE A 20 3.72 4.20 -8.86
C ILE A 20 3.87 5.22 -7.74
N HIS A 21 3.15 5.03 -6.61
CA HIS A 21 3.13 6.00 -5.53
C HIS A 21 4.44 6.05 -4.73
N GLN A 22 4.74 7.22 -4.12
CA GLN A 22 5.80 7.36 -3.12
C GLN A 22 5.55 6.44 -1.92
N SER A 23 6.61 6.09 -1.18
CA SER A 23 6.56 5.05 -0.13
C SER A 23 5.98 3.74 -0.66
N PRO A 24 6.59 3.18 -1.73
CA PRO A 24 6.00 2.09 -2.49
C PRO A 24 5.86 0.82 -1.66
N ASP A 25 4.73 0.15 -1.82
CA ASP A 25 4.40 -1.12 -1.19
C ASP A 25 4.39 -2.28 -2.21
N GLY A 26 3.93 -3.46 -1.76
CA GLY A 26 3.96 -4.64 -2.61
C GLY A 26 2.95 -4.61 -3.75
N ASP A 27 1.81 -3.90 -3.60
CA ASP A 27 0.80 -3.84 -4.66
C ASP A 27 1.20 -2.87 -5.76
N CYS A 28 1.62 -1.65 -5.41
CA CYS A 28 2.05 -0.71 -6.43
C CYS A 28 3.32 -1.18 -7.17
N ILE A 29 4.28 -1.80 -6.47
CA ILE A 29 5.47 -2.38 -7.12
C ILE A 29 5.07 -3.57 -7.98
N GLY A 30 4.30 -4.51 -7.42
CA GLY A 30 3.86 -5.71 -8.12
C GLY A 30 3.04 -5.40 -9.37
N SER A 31 2.04 -4.53 -9.26
CA SER A 31 1.20 -4.13 -10.40
C SER A 31 1.97 -3.34 -11.45
N GLY A 32 2.86 -2.42 -11.04
CA GLY A 32 3.68 -1.64 -11.94
C GLY A 32 4.66 -2.50 -12.76
N TYR A 33 5.43 -3.38 -12.09
CA TYR A 33 6.38 -4.24 -12.76
C TYR A 33 5.71 -5.36 -13.58
N ALA A 34 4.58 -5.92 -13.10
CA ALA A 34 3.79 -6.84 -13.90
C ALA A 34 3.28 -6.17 -15.18
N LEU A 35 2.71 -4.97 -15.10
CA LEU A 35 2.23 -4.22 -16.26
C LEU A 35 3.36 -3.91 -17.25
N ALA A 36 4.52 -3.46 -16.75
CA ALA A 36 5.69 -3.23 -17.60
C ALA A 36 6.12 -4.49 -18.36
N ALA A 37 6.19 -5.63 -17.66
CA ALA A 37 6.55 -6.90 -18.29
C ALA A 37 5.53 -7.36 -19.34
N LEU A 38 4.23 -7.15 -19.10
CA LEU A 38 3.16 -7.43 -20.08
C LEU A 38 3.29 -6.56 -21.33
N LEU A 39 3.53 -5.25 -21.15
CA LEU A 39 3.73 -4.31 -22.27
C LEU A 39 4.96 -4.67 -23.10
N ARG A 40 6.07 -5.04 -22.46
CA ARG A 40 7.29 -5.47 -23.15
C ARG A 40 7.10 -6.70 -24.00
N GLN A 41 6.27 -7.67 -23.59
CA GLN A 41 5.92 -8.83 -24.42
C GLN A 41 5.20 -8.45 -25.71
N MET A 42 4.56 -7.28 -25.75
CA MET A 42 3.90 -6.74 -26.96
C MET A 42 4.84 -5.85 -27.80
N GLY A 43 6.12 -5.75 -27.43
CA GLY A 43 7.10 -4.91 -28.12
C GLY A 43 7.08 -3.44 -27.71
N CYS A 44 6.37 -3.09 -26.64
CA CYS A 44 6.40 -1.75 -26.06
C CYS A 44 7.64 -1.57 -25.19
N HIS A 45 8.35 -0.45 -25.29
CA HIS A 45 9.37 -0.06 -24.32
C HIS A 45 8.67 0.47 -23.08
N ALA A 46 8.89 -0.15 -21.92
CA ALA A 46 8.18 0.21 -20.70
C ALA A 46 9.12 0.31 -19.50
N VAL A 47 8.98 1.37 -18.71
CA VAL A 47 9.75 1.59 -17.48
C VAL A 47 8.82 1.91 -16.32
N VAL A 48 9.19 1.48 -15.12
CA VAL A 48 8.51 1.87 -13.88
C VAL A 48 9.29 3.00 -13.22
N ARG A 49 8.58 4.00 -12.70
CA ARG A 49 9.16 5.13 -11.96
C ARG A 49 8.44 5.30 -10.63
N CYS A 50 9.24 5.50 -9.59
CA CYS A 50 8.81 5.85 -8.25
C CYS A 50 9.64 7.05 -7.76
N SER A 51 9.04 7.97 -7.03
CA SER A 51 9.75 9.09 -6.39
C SER A 51 10.72 8.58 -5.31
N ASP A 52 10.30 7.56 -4.56
CA ASP A 52 11.13 6.96 -3.52
C ASP A 52 11.86 5.70 -4.02
N PRO A 53 13.01 5.36 -3.40
CA PRO A 53 13.68 4.10 -3.71
C PRO A 53 12.81 2.89 -3.36
N ILE A 54 12.87 1.86 -4.20
CA ILE A 54 12.18 0.58 -3.92
C ILE A 54 12.87 -0.08 -2.71
N PRO A 55 12.11 -0.41 -1.64
CA PRO A 55 12.70 -1.09 -0.48
C PRO A 55 13.30 -2.44 -0.84
N GLU A 56 14.47 -2.75 -0.26
CA GLU A 56 15.25 -3.97 -0.55
C GLU A 56 14.43 -5.26 -0.42
N ARG A 57 13.47 -5.32 0.51
CA ARG A 57 12.58 -6.47 0.68
C ARG A 57 11.73 -6.80 -0.55
N TYR A 58 11.57 -5.85 -1.48
CA TYR A 58 10.84 -6.02 -2.74
C TYR A 58 11.77 -6.19 -3.96
N ALA A 59 13.09 -6.24 -3.79
CA ALA A 59 14.04 -6.34 -4.89
C ALA A 59 13.76 -7.54 -5.81
N PHE A 60 13.21 -8.62 -5.29
CA PHE A 60 12.83 -9.80 -6.08
C PHE A 60 11.66 -9.56 -7.06
N LEU A 61 10.89 -8.47 -6.89
CA LEU A 61 9.84 -8.05 -7.82
C LEU A 61 10.38 -7.22 -8.99
N THR A 62 11.52 -6.57 -8.79
CA THR A 62 12.09 -5.61 -9.75
C THR A 62 13.14 -6.22 -10.67
N VAL A 63 13.21 -7.57 -10.72
CA VAL A 63 14.17 -8.29 -11.58
C VAL A 63 13.78 -8.06 -13.03
N GLU A 64 14.63 -7.35 -13.75
CA GLU A 64 14.52 -7.12 -15.19
C GLU A 64 15.66 -7.85 -15.89
N GLU A 65 15.34 -8.66 -16.90
CA GLU A 65 16.36 -9.34 -17.71
C GLU A 65 17.21 -8.34 -18.51
N THR A 66 16.58 -7.23 -18.94
CA THR A 66 17.26 -6.13 -19.64
C THR A 66 16.65 -4.80 -19.19
N PRO A 67 17.44 -3.84 -18.68
CA PRO A 67 16.95 -2.50 -18.42
C PRO A 67 16.37 -1.89 -19.70
N ASP A 68 15.13 -1.38 -19.62
CA ASP A 68 14.50 -0.69 -20.73
C ASP A 68 14.68 0.82 -20.60
N THR A 69 14.54 1.53 -21.70
CA THR A 69 14.61 3.00 -21.73
C THR A 69 13.47 3.54 -22.57
N VAL A 70 12.95 4.68 -22.17
CA VAL A 70 11.90 5.40 -22.88
C VAL A 70 12.32 6.85 -23.09
N ASP A 71 11.84 7.45 -24.15
CA ASP A 71 11.92 8.89 -24.34
C ASP A 71 10.83 9.54 -23.49
N GLU A 72 11.21 10.23 -22.43
CA GLU A 72 10.30 10.81 -21.43
C GLU A 72 9.36 11.87 -22.01
N ASP A 73 9.72 12.53 -23.13
CA ASP A 73 8.89 13.52 -23.77
C ASP A 73 7.74 12.89 -24.57
N THR A 74 7.97 11.72 -25.16
CA THR A 74 7.03 11.05 -26.07
C THR A 74 6.36 9.83 -25.47
N ALA A 75 6.88 9.28 -24.37
CA ALA A 75 6.28 8.13 -23.69
C ALA A 75 4.87 8.43 -23.18
N VAL A 76 3.98 7.46 -23.31
CA VAL A 76 2.67 7.50 -22.68
C VAL A 76 2.83 7.30 -21.17
N ILE A 77 2.35 8.25 -20.39
CA ILE A 77 2.40 8.18 -18.93
C ILE A 77 1.18 7.42 -18.43
N LEU A 78 1.45 6.32 -17.71
CA LEU A 78 0.44 5.51 -17.01
C LEU A 78 0.63 5.67 -15.51
N SER A 79 -0.40 5.49 -14.71
CA SER A 79 -0.26 5.30 -13.26
C SER A 79 -0.95 4.02 -12.81
N VAL A 80 -0.37 3.34 -11.84
CA VAL A 80 -0.94 2.12 -11.26
C VAL A 80 -0.91 2.24 -9.75
N ASP A 81 -2.06 1.94 -9.11
CA ASP A 81 -2.22 1.98 -7.66
C ASP A 81 -1.94 3.36 -7.04
N VAL A 82 -2.42 4.42 -7.69
CA VAL A 82 -2.25 5.80 -7.24
C VAL A 82 -3.60 6.45 -7.04
N ALA A 83 -4.02 6.61 -5.78
CA ALA A 83 -5.33 7.16 -5.41
C ALA A 83 -5.44 8.69 -5.63
N ASP A 84 -4.35 9.40 -5.48
CA ASP A 84 -4.28 10.87 -5.61
C ASP A 84 -2.94 11.25 -6.24
N ARG A 85 -2.98 12.21 -7.15
CA ARG A 85 -1.80 12.77 -7.82
C ARG A 85 -0.67 13.16 -6.86
N LYS A 86 -1.00 13.64 -5.66
CA LYS A 86 -0.04 14.00 -4.62
C LYS A 86 0.83 12.82 -4.15
N LEU A 87 0.37 11.59 -4.35
CA LEU A 87 1.12 10.39 -4.02
C LEU A 87 2.25 10.09 -5.02
N LEU A 88 2.33 10.82 -6.11
CA LEU A 88 3.45 10.71 -7.05
C LEU A 88 4.75 11.36 -6.54
N GLY A 89 4.69 12.14 -5.44
CA GLY A 89 5.86 12.82 -4.89
C GLY A 89 6.52 13.75 -5.90
N ASP A 90 7.84 13.67 -6.05
CA ASP A 90 8.62 14.51 -6.99
C ASP A 90 8.29 14.24 -8.47
N LEU A 91 7.64 13.12 -8.78
CA LEU A 91 7.17 12.81 -10.13
C LEU A 91 5.88 13.56 -10.50
N ASP A 92 5.21 14.20 -9.54
CA ASP A 92 3.97 14.92 -9.82
C ASP A 92 4.19 16.13 -10.71
N GLU A 93 5.18 16.95 -10.44
CA GLU A 93 5.45 18.17 -11.21
C GLU A 93 5.74 17.85 -12.67
N PRO A 94 6.69 16.95 -13.03
CA PRO A 94 7.00 16.67 -14.43
C PRO A 94 5.95 15.80 -15.15
N TYR A 95 5.28 14.88 -14.46
CA TYR A 95 4.48 13.83 -15.13
C TYR A 95 3.02 13.78 -14.73
N GLY A 96 2.64 14.19 -13.52
CA GLY A 96 1.29 14.00 -12.98
C GLY A 96 0.18 14.63 -13.85
N GLY A 97 0.46 15.78 -14.50
CA GLY A 97 -0.46 16.42 -15.45
C GLY A 97 -0.54 15.74 -16.81
N ARG A 98 0.33 14.77 -17.11
CA ARG A 98 0.42 14.05 -18.38
C ARG A 98 -0.13 12.63 -18.32
N VAL A 99 -0.59 12.15 -17.18
CA VAL A 99 -1.10 10.79 -17.03
C VAL A 99 -2.26 10.54 -17.99
N ALA A 100 -2.06 9.62 -18.93
CA ALA A 100 -3.03 9.27 -19.94
C ALA A 100 -4.06 8.26 -19.40
N LEU A 101 -3.62 7.28 -18.60
CA LEU A 101 -4.47 6.23 -18.04
C LEU A 101 -4.04 5.92 -16.61
N ALA A 102 -4.99 5.92 -15.67
CA ALA A 102 -4.83 5.42 -14.32
C ALA A 102 -5.51 4.04 -14.18
N ILE A 103 -4.81 3.09 -13.57
CA ILE A 103 -5.34 1.77 -13.20
C ILE A 103 -5.32 1.71 -11.68
N ASP A 104 -6.51 1.63 -11.03
CA ASP A 104 -6.57 1.77 -9.58
C ASP A 104 -7.77 1.04 -8.96
N HIS A 105 -7.66 0.72 -7.67
CA HIS A 105 -8.74 0.07 -6.89
C HIS A 105 -9.21 0.92 -5.69
N HIS A 106 -8.61 2.06 -5.43
CA HIS A 106 -8.96 2.88 -4.28
C HIS A 106 -10.35 3.50 -4.40
N ILE A 107 -11.20 3.33 -3.37
CA ILE A 107 -12.55 3.92 -3.30
C ILE A 107 -12.51 5.44 -3.39
N MET A 108 -11.48 6.07 -2.80
CA MET A 108 -11.29 7.52 -2.76
C MET A 108 -10.40 8.04 -3.89
N HIS A 109 -10.30 7.29 -4.99
CA HIS A 109 -9.54 7.72 -6.16
C HIS A 109 -9.98 9.11 -6.63
N ARG A 110 -9.02 10.01 -6.78
CA ARG A 110 -9.22 11.34 -7.34
C ARG A 110 -8.80 11.34 -8.79
N SER A 111 -9.75 11.50 -9.70
CA SER A 111 -9.49 11.51 -11.13
C SER A 111 -8.49 12.61 -11.48
N PHE A 112 -7.28 12.21 -11.91
CA PHE A 112 -6.21 13.10 -12.39
C PHE A 112 -5.68 12.68 -13.77
N ALA A 113 -5.97 11.46 -14.19
CA ALA A 113 -5.63 10.94 -15.50
C ALA A 113 -6.72 11.31 -16.54
N LYS A 114 -6.36 11.25 -17.82
CA LYS A 114 -7.31 11.45 -18.92
C LYS A 114 -8.36 10.34 -18.95
N GLU A 115 -7.93 9.10 -18.73
CA GLU A 115 -8.76 7.91 -18.68
C GLU A 115 -8.50 7.16 -17.37
N CYS A 116 -9.48 6.41 -16.88
CA CYS A 116 -9.36 5.67 -15.65
C CYS A 116 -10.00 4.27 -15.76
N CYS A 117 -9.24 3.24 -15.36
CA CYS A 117 -9.69 1.87 -15.14
C CYS A 117 -9.78 1.66 -13.62
N LEU A 118 -10.93 1.97 -13.04
CA LEU A 118 -11.14 1.96 -11.60
C LEU A 118 -12.06 0.81 -11.17
N TYR A 119 -11.57 -0.05 -10.27
CA TYR A 119 -12.31 -1.19 -9.72
C TYR A 119 -12.26 -1.20 -8.18
N PRO A 120 -13.07 -0.39 -7.48
CA PRO A 120 -13.00 -0.23 -6.02
C PRO A 120 -13.36 -1.50 -5.21
N LYS A 121 -13.81 -2.57 -5.87
CA LYS A 121 -14.10 -3.86 -5.24
C LYS A 121 -12.96 -4.88 -5.44
N ALA A 122 -11.95 -4.55 -6.23
CA ALA A 122 -10.75 -5.37 -6.33
C ALA A 122 -9.96 -5.26 -5.02
N ALA A 123 -9.41 -6.36 -4.56
CA ALA A 123 -8.65 -6.38 -3.31
C ALA A 123 -7.28 -5.70 -3.45
N ALA A 124 -6.79 -5.55 -4.69
CA ALA A 124 -5.49 -5.01 -5.04
C ALA A 124 -5.49 -4.52 -6.50
N ALA A 125 -4.63 -3.57 -6.86
CA ALA A 125 -4.40 -3.20 -8.26
C ALA A 125 -3.85 -4.38 -9.08
N CYS A 126 -3.12 -5.29 -8.45
CA CYS A 126 -2.67 -6.54 -9.06
C CYS A 126 -3.80 -7.43 -9.58
N GLU A 127 -5.01 -7.43 -8.97
CA GLU A 127 -6.18 -8.12 -9.54
C GLU A 127 -6.61 -7.52 -10.88
N ILE A 128 -6.56 -6.20 -10.98
CA ILE A 128 -6.93 -5.48 -12.21
C ILE A 128 -5.91 -5.77 -13.31
N VAL A 129 -4.62 -5.71 -12.97
CA VAL A 129 -3.53 -6.04 -13.92
C VAL A 129 -3.61 -7.51 -14.37
N TYR A 130 -3.96 -8.45 -13.47
CA TYR A 130 -4.22 -9.84 -13.85
C TYR A 130 -5.39 -9.94 -14.85
N ALA A 131 -6.51 -9.26 -14.59
CA ALA A 131 -7.65 -9.26 -15.50
C ALA A 131 -7.30 -8.66 -16.87
N ILE A 132 -6.51 -7.57 -16.90
CA ILE A 132 -5.99 -6.97 -18.14
C ILE A 132 -5.10 -7.97 -18.89
N ALA A 133 -4.22 -8.70 -18.19
CA ALA A 133 -3.35 -9.71 -18.81
C ALA A 133 -4.12 -10.83 -19.50
N LYS A 134 -5.30 -11.19 -19.02
CA LYS A 134 -6.17 -12.19 -19.68
C LYS A 134 -6.79 -11.70 -20.98
N GLU A 135 -6.89 -10.39 -21.19
CA GLU A 135 -7.40 -9.76 -22.43
C GLU A 135 -6.28 -9.43 -23.43
N LEU A 136 -5.02 -9.46 -22.99
CA LEU A 136 -3.86 -9.15 -23.83
C LEU A 136 -3.34 -10.41 -24.57
N PRO A 137 -2.73 -10.28 -25.76
CA PRO A 137 -2.09 -11.37 -26.48
C PRO A 137 -0.69 -11.71 -25.89
N VAL A 138 -0.63 -11.93 -24.59
CA VAL A 138 0.60 -12.15 -23.80
C VAL A 138 0.49 -13.43 -22.99
N LYS A 139 1.61 -13.89 -22.44
CA LYS A 139 1.64 -15.01 -21.51
C LYS A 139 2.10 -14.52 -20.13
N LEU A 140 1.44 -15.02 -19.09
CA LEU A 140 1.99 -14.87 -17.75
C LEU A 140 3.33 -15.63 -17.68
N THR A 141 4.29 -15.03 -17.00
CA THR A 141 5.58 -15.66 -16.69
C THR A 141 5.70 -15.85 -15.17
N PRO A 142 6.61 -16.69 -14.66
CA PRO A 142 6.84 -16.80 -13.22
C PRO A 142 7.11 -15.45 -12.54
N GLN A 143 7.83 -14.54 -13.21
CA GLN A 143 8.11 -13.19 -12.67
C GLN A 143 6.83 -12.35 -12.57
N ILE A 144 6.01 -12.33 -13.63
CA ILE A 144 4.71 -11.62 -13.60
C ILE A 144 3.81 -12.21 -12.51
N ALA A 145 3.73 -13.54 -12.42
CA ALA A 145 2.94 -14.21 -11.39
C ALA A 145 3.43 -13.91 -9.97
N THR A 146 4.75 -13.84 -9.77
CA THR A 146 5.37 -13.42 -8.49
C THR A 146 4.96 -12.00 -8.12
N CYS A 147 5.01 -11.06 -9.06
CA CYS A 147 4.58 -9.68 -8.88
C CYS A 147 3.10 -9.60 -8.49
N LEU A 148 2.22 -10.22 -9.27
CA LEU A 148 0.77 -10.20 -9.04
C LEU A 148 0.39 -10.86 -7.71
N TYR A 149 0.98 -12.02 -7.38
CA TYR A 149 0.75 -12.69 -6.11
C TYR A 149 1.18 -11.83 -4.93
N THR A 150 2.38 -11.24 -5.00
CA THR A 150 2.92 -10.44 -3.91
C THR A 150 2.06 -9.20 -3.65
N GLY A 151 1.61 -8.50 -4.70
CA GLY A 151 0.73 -7.35 -4.54
C GLY A 151 -0.59 -7.73 -3.88
N MET A 152 -1.27 -8.77 -4.38
CA MET A 152 -2.50 -9.25 -3.75
C MET A 152 -2.27 -9.69 -2.29
N ALA A 153 -1.16 -10.37 -2.00
CA ALA A 153 -0.84 -10.80 -0.64
C ALA A 153 -0.59 -9.61 0.30
N THR A 154 0.15 -8.58 -0.15
CA THR A 154 0.48 -7.42 0.69
C THR A 154 -0.75 -6.57 0.98
N ASP A 155 -1.59 -6.30 -0.01
CA ASP A 155 -2.76 -5.44 0.15
C ASP A 155 -3.92 -6.11 0.91
N THR A 156 -3.88 -7.43 0.99
CA THR A 156 -4.84 -8.23 1.77
C THR A 156 -4.31 -8.71 3.12
N GLY A 157 -3.12 -8.26 3.54
CA GLY A 157 -2.49 -8.72 4.78
C GLY A 157 -2.29 -10.23 4.82
N CYS A 158 -1.79 -10.82 3.74
CA CYS A 158 -1.71 -12.26 3.53
C CYS A 158 -3.08 -12.94 3.58
N PHE A 159 -4.05 -12.35 2.88
CA PHE A 159 -5.43 -12.86 2.75
C PHE A 159 -6.22 -12.90 4.08
N GLN A 160 -5.91 -11.97 5.00
CA GLN A 160 -6.56 -11.87 6.31
C GLN A 160 -7.55 -10.71 6.41
N PHE A 161 -7.51 -9.72 5.51
CA PHE A 161 -8.34 -8.52 5.58
C PHE A 161 -9.70 -8.71 4.91
N ASP A 162 -10.65 -7.84 5.27
CA ASP A 162 -12.04 -7.87 4.78
C ASP A 162 -12.19 -7.58 3.28
N ASN A 163 -11.15 -7.04 2.62
CA ASN A 163 -11.12 -6.83 1.17
C ASN A 163 -10.92 -8.12 0.37
N VAL A 164 -10.54 -9.23 1.01
CA VAL A 164 -10.39 -10.53 0.35
C VAL A 164 -11.73 -11.03 -0.19
N THR A 165 -11.77 -11.36 -1.47
CA THR A 165 -12.96 -11.89 -2.13
C THR A 165 -12.74 -13.32 -2.64
N PRO A 166 -13.82 -14.07 -2.94
CA PRO A 166 -13.66 -15.35 -3.66
C PRO A 166 -12.97 -15.19 -5.02
N HIS A 167 -13.03 -14.00 -5.64
CA HIS A 167 -12.34 -13.70 -6.88
C HIS A 167 -10.83 -13.61 -6.66
N THR A 168 -10.39 -12.87 -5.66
CA THR A 168 -8.99 -12.80 -5.21
C THR A 168 -8.38 -14.19 -5.05
N LEU A 169 -9.07 -15.07 -4.29
CA LEU A 169 -8.58 -16.42 -4.01
C LEU A 169 -8.55 -17.31 -5.26
N ARG A 170 -9.47 -17.12 -6.23
CA ARG A 170 -9.42 -17.85 -7.50
C ARG A 170 -8.22 -17.41 -8.35
N ILE A 171 -7.90 -16.13 -8.39
CA ILE A 171 -6.69 -15.64 -9.08
C ILE A 171 -5.45 -16.23 -8.44
N VAL A 172 -5.36 -16.23 -7.12
CA VAL A 172 -4.24 -16.83 -6.39
C VAL A 172 -4.11 -18.32 -6.70
N ALA A 173 -5.22 -19.06 -6.68
CA ALA A 173 -5.21 -20.48 -7.03
C ALA A 173 -4.75 -20.71 -8.48
N ASP A 174 -5.24 -19.90 -9.44
CA ASP A 174 -4.84 -19.98 -10.86
C ASP A 174 -3.33 -19.72 -11.03
N LEU A 175 -2.77 -18.73 -10.33
CA LEU A 175 -1.33 -18.44 -10.35
C LEU A 175 -0.52 -19.62 -9.77
N MET A 176 -0.96 -20.20 -8.66
CA MET A 176 -0.29 -21.34 -8.01
C MET A 176 -0.35 -22.60 -8.86
N GLU A 177 -1.44 -22.84 -9.57
CA GLU A 177 -1.60 -23.98 -10.49
C GLU A 177 -0.71 -23.82 -11.73
N GLN A 178 -0.64 -22.61 -12.30
CA GLN A 178 0.16 -22.34 -13.50
C GLN A 178 1.67 -22.28 -13.22
N PHE A 179 2.08 -21.85 -12.02
CA PHE A 179 3.47 -21.61 -11.66
C PHE A 179 3.83 -22.28 -10.31
N PRO A 180 3.77 -23.61 -10.22
CA PRO A 180 4.07 -24.33 -8.98
C PRO A 180 5.52 -24.22 -8.52
N GLU A 181 6.43 -23.75 -9.38
CA GLU A 181 7.83 -23.51 -9.06
C GLU A 181 8.06 -22.25 -8.22
N ILE A 182 7.08 -21.32 -8.12
CA ILE A 182 7.19 -20.13 -7.29
C ILE A 182 7.13 -20.51 -5.82
N HIS A 183 8.08 -20.00 -5.05
CA HIS A 183 8.14 -20.24 -3.60
C HIS A 183 7.18 -19.31 -2.82
N TYR A 184 5.87 -19.50 -2.99
CA TYR A 184 4.82 -18.68 -2.34
C TYR A 184 4.96 -18.59 -0.82
N ALA A 185 5.33 -19.69 -0.17
CA ALA A 185 5.57 -19.69 1.28
C ALA A 185 6.76 -18.81 1.68
N TRP A 186 7.80 -18.73 0.83
CA TRP A 186 8.91 -17.81 1.05
C TRP A 186 8.47 -16.36 0.92
N ILE A 187 7.66 -16.02 -0.11
CA ILE A 187 7.11 -14.68 -0.30
C ILE A 187 6.34 -14.25 0.95
N ASN A 188 5.39 -15.09 1.40
CA ASN A 188 4.60 -14.78 2.60
C ASN A 188 5.48 -14.62 3.84
N ARG A 189 6.47 -15.50 4.02
CA ARG A 189 7.41 -15.38 5.13
C ARG A 189 8.23 -14.08 5.05
N ALA A 190 8.75 -13.73 3.87
CA ALA A 190 9.56 -12.53 3.66
C ALA A 190 8.75 -11.25 3.93
N MET A 191 7.50 -11.21 3.48
CA MET A 191 6.66 -10.02 3.62
C MET A 191 6.04 -9.85 5.03
N PHE A 192 5.67 -10.95 5.70
CA PHE A 192 4.82 -10.86 6.89
C PHE A 192 5.42 -11.43 8.17
N ALA A 193 6.40 -12.32 8.09
CA ALA A 193 6.92 -13.02 9.25
C ALA A 193 8.36 -12.64 9.63
N VAL A 194 9.19 -12.24 8.65
CA VAL A 194 10.58 -11.87 8.91
C VAL A 194 10.65 -10.40 9.30
N LYS A 195 11.35 -10.13 10.39
CA LYS A 195 11.61 -8.78 10.89
C LYS A 195 13.11 -8.57 11.05
N SER A 196 13.60 -7.36 10.82
CA SER A 196 14.97 -7.00 11.12
C SER A 196 15.22 -7.06 12.64
N MET A 197 16.47 -7.20 13.05
CA MET A 197 16.82 -7.12 14.46
C MET A 197 16.53 -5.72 15.03
N GLY A 198 16.70 -4.66 14.21
CA GLY A 198 16.29 -3.30 14.54
C GLY A 198 14.80 -3.25 14.87
N ARG A 199 13.97 -3.79 13.97
CA ARG A 199 12.52 -3.86 14.17
C ARG A 199 12.13 -4.59 15.46
N LEU A 200 12.73 -5.74 15.76
CA LEU A 200 12.43 -6.49 16.99
C LEU A 200 12.81 -5.69 18.25
N ARG A 201 13.92 -4.95 18.21
CA ARG A 201 14.31 -4.06 19.32
C ARG A 201 13.33 -2.90 19.50
N VAL A 202 12.86 -2.31 18.40
CA VAL A 202 11.81 -1.28 18.45
C VAL A 202 10.54 -1.82 19.10
N GLU A 203 10.04 -2.96 18.64
CA GLU A 203 8.84 -3.60 19.19
C GLU A 203 8.99 -3.90 20.69
N GLN A 204 10.14 -4.39 21.13
CA GLN A 204 10.42 -4.59 22.56
C GLN A 204 10.24 -3.30 23.36
N LYS A 205 10.78 -2.17 22.87
CA LYS A 205 10.68 -0.89 23.55
C LYS A 205 9.25 -0.33 23.54
N LEU A 206 8.51 -0.55 22.45
CA LEU A 206 7.13 -0.10 22.32
C LEU A 206 6.18 -0.92 23.20
N ILE A 207 6.46 -2.23 23.42
CA ILE A 207 5.67 -3.07 24.35
C ILE A 207 5.72 -2.49 25.77
N ASP A 208 6.89 -2.04 26.23
CA ASP A 208 7.06 -1.43 27.55
C ASP A 208 6.29 -0.11 27.70
N GLN A 209 5.89 0.54 26.61
CA GLN A 209 5.22 1.83 26.54
C GLN A 209 3.79 1.73 25.98
N LEU A 210 3.23 0.53 25.86
CA LEU A 210 1.85 0.36 25.43
C LEU A 210 0.91 1.09 26.39
N HIS A 211 0.11 1.99 25.80
CA HIS A 211 -0.98 2.65 26.53
C HIS A 211 -2.30 1.97 26.21
N THR A 212 -2.97 1.45 27.23
CA THR A 212 -4.28 0.81 27.08
C THR A 212 -5.37 1.65 27.74
N SER A 213 -6.50 1.82 27.06
CA SER A 213 -7.65 2.56 27.56
C SER A 213 -8.96 1.89 27.11
N CYS A 214 -10.12 2.45 27.46
CA CYS A 214 -11.43 1.91 27.07
C CYS A 214 -11.62 0.43 27.47
N ASN A 215 -11.20 0.06 28.69
CA ASN A 215 -11.22 -1.33 29.18
C ASN A 215 -10.43 -2.30 28.26
N GLY A 216 -9.27 -1.88 27.77
CA GLY A 216 -8.41 -2.67 26.90
C GLY A 216 -8.79 -2.64 25.41
N LYS A 217 -9.90 -2.01 25.05
CA LYS A 217 -10.35 -1.94 23.65
C LYS A 217 -9.57 -0.95 22.79
N CYS A 218 -8.92 0.05 23.40
CA CYS A 218 -8.06 0.99 22.70
C CYS A 218 -6.62 0.81 23.16
N VAL A 219 -5.72 0.53 22.21
CA VAL A 219 -4.29 0.35 22.46
C VAL A 219 -3.52 1.36 21.62
N MET A 220 -2.58 2.08 22.25
CA MET A 220 -1.80 3.12 21.60
C MET A 220 -0.31 2.90 21.80
N ILE A 221 0.48 3.27 20.81
CA ILE A 221 1.92 3.48 20.91
C ILE A 221 2.27 4.90 20.46
N CYS A 222 3.27 5.49 21.10
CA CYS A 222 3.75 6.83 20.77
C CYS A 222 5.26 6.77 20.48
N ILE A 223 5.65 7.17 19.29
CA ILE A 223 7.03 7.22 18.81
C ILE A 223 7.40 8.67 18.65
N THR A 224 8.08 9.23 19.66
CA THR A 224 8.56 10.62 19.63
C THR A 224 9.92 10.72 18.95
N LEU A 225 10.30 11.94 18.52
CA LEU A 225 11.65 12.20 18.01
C LEU A 225 12.71 11.86 19.07
N ALA A 226 12.45 12.21 20.35
CA ALA A 226 13.34 11.85 21.46
C ALA A 226 13.46 10.33 21.65
N PHE A 227 12.37 9.57 21.48
CA PHE A 227 12.43 8.10 21.51
C PHE A 227 13.28 7.55 20.38
N MET A 228 13.13 8.10 19.16
CA MET A 228 13.93 7.68 18.00
C MET A 228 15.42 7.97 18.23
N GLU A 229 15.76 9.15 18.71
CA GLU A 229 17.14 9.54 19.03
C GLU A 229 17.74 8.69 20.16
N GLN A 230 17.00 8.49 21.25
CA GLN A 230 17.44 7.70 22.41
C GLN A 230 17.84 6.27 22.05
N TYR A 231 17.10 5.65 21.12
CA TYR A 231 17.33 4.26 20.74
C TYR A 231 18.03 4.10 19.38
N GLY A 232 18.42 5.19 18.72
CA GLY A 232 19.12 5.19 17.44
C GLY A 232 18.33 4.45 16.36
N LEU A 233 17.01 4.72 16.26
CA LEU A 233 16.11 3.99 15.37
C LEU A 233 16.20 4.52 13.95
N ASP A 234 16.32 3.60 12.98
CA ASP A 234 16.16 3.94 11.58
C ASP A 234 14.66 4.12 11.24
N PRO A 235 14.27 5.13 10.46
CA PRO A 235 12.90 5.25 9.95
C PRO A 235 12.36 3.98 9.28
N LEU A 236 13.21 3.17 8.64
CA LEU A 236 12.84 1.88 8.03
C LEU A 236 12.42 0.83 9.06
N ASP A 237 12.99 0.85 10.28
CA ASP A 237 12.58 -0.05 11.36
C ASP A 237 11.19 0.28 11.92
N LEU A 238 10.65 1.45 11.59
CA LEU A 238 9.32 1.90 11.99
C LEU A 238 8.22 1.55 10.98
N ASP A 239 8.58 1.01 9.83
CA ASP A 239 7.61 0.62 8.82
C ASP A 239 6.68 -0.48 9.31
N GLY A 240 5.40 -0.43 8.93
CA GLY A 240 4.41 -1.44 9.29
C GLY A 240 3.99 -1.44 10.76
N LEU A 241 4.40 -0.45 11.59
CA LEU A 241 3.96 -0.34 13.00
C LEU A 241 2.49 0.08 13.15
N ALA A 242 1.86 0.57 12.09
CA ALA A 242 0.47 1.05 12.17
C ALA A 242 -0.54 0.00 12.65
N GLY A 243 -0.29 -1.28 12.37
CA GLY A 243 -1.11 -2.40 12.83
C GLY A 243 -0.66 -3.03 14.16
N PHE A 244 0.51 -2.63 14.68
CA PHE A 244 1.10 -3.28 15.86
C PHE A 244 0.21 -3.23 17.11
N PRO A 245 -0.45 -2.11 17.46
CA PRO A 245 -1.32 -2.08 18.64
C PRO A 245 -2.54 -3.02 18.56
N LEU A 246 -3.03 -3.35 17.36
CA LEU A 246 -4.12 -4.33 17.19
C LEU A 246 -3.72 -5.79 17.40
N GLN A 247 -2.43 -6.09 17.57
CA GLN A 247 -1.96 -7.43 17.91
C GLN A 247 -2.22 -7.79 19.39
N VAL A 248 -2.66 -6.82 20.19
CA VAL A 248 -3.06 -7.06 21.59
C VAL A 248 -4.45 -7.69 21.60
N GLU A 249 -4.58 -8.82 22.30
CA GLU A 249 -5.85 -9.53 22.43
C GLU A 249 -6.94 -8.63 23.03
N GLY A 250 -8.11 -8.60 22.41
CA GLY A 250 -9.24 -7.78 22.85
C GLY A 250 -9.22 -6.31 22.36
N ALA A 251 -8.13 -5.85 21.73
CA ALA A 251 -8.07 -4.53 21.15
C ALA A 251 -9.08 -4.40 19.99
N GLU A 252 -9.89 -3.35 20.02
CA GLU A 252 -10.80 -2.97 18.93
C GLU A 252 -10.18 -1.85 18.08
N VAL A 253 -9.46 -0.92 18.71
CA VAL A 253 -8.79 0.18 18.02
C VAL A 253 -7.32 0.19 18.41
N GLY A 254 -6.46 0.14 17.39
CA GLY A 254 -5.02 0.33 17.52
C GLY A 254 -4.60 1.70 16.96
N ILE A 255 -3.84 2.46 17.72
CA ILE A 255 -3.37 3.79 17.35
C ILE A 255 -1.85 3.85 17.43
N THR A 256 -1.23 4.26 16.34
CA THR A 256 0.20 4.59 16.29
C THR A 256 0.38 6.07 16.07
N LEU A 257 1.00 6.74 17.03
CA LEU A 257 1.43 8.13 16.91
C LEU A 257 2.92 8.14 16.56
N LYS A 258 3.29 8.83 15.48
CA LYS A 258 4.68 9.07 15.09
C LYS A 258 4.91 10.57 14.98
N GLU A 259 5.77 11.09 15.83
CA GLU A 259 6.18 12.50 15.76
C GLU A 259 7.04 12.71 14.51
N ARG A 260 6.63 13.63 13.63
CA ARG A 260 7.36 14.03 12.42
C ARG A 260 8.18 15.28 12.61
N ASP A 261 7.59 16.27 13.25
CA ASP A 261 8.17 17.54 13.65
C ASP A 261 7.83 17.76 15.12
N PRO A 262 8.55 18.59 15.88
CA PRO A 262 8.27 18.85 17.29
C PRO A 262 6.80 19.18 17.53
N ASN A 263 6.12 18.32 18.31
CA ASN A 263 4.68 18.41 18.61
C ASN A 263 3.74 18.27 17.40
N VAL A 264 4.19 17.65 16.30
CA VAL A 264 3.35 17.33 15.15
C VAL A 264 3.36 15.81 14.94
N PHE A 265 2.22 15.17 15.17
CA PHE A 265 2.08 13.71 15.12
C PHE A 265 1.33 13.26 13.88
N LYS A 266 1.96 12.35 13.10
CA LYS A 266 1.24 11.50 12.16
C LYS A 266 0.57 10.40 12.96
N VAL A 267 -0.75 10.41 12.95
CA VAL A 267 -1.59 9.38 13.58
C VAL A 267 -2.00 8.36 12.55
N SER A 268 -1.81 7.08 12.86
CA SER A 268 -2.34 5.97 12.08
C SER A 268 -3.27 5.16 12.96
N MET A 269 -4.51 5.01 12.53
CA MET A 269 -5.55 4.26 13.26
C MET A 269 -5.92 3.00 12.50
N ARG A 270 -6.16 1.93 13.24
CA ARG A 270 -6.67 0.65 12.72
C ARG A 270 -7.81 0.18 13.62
N SER A 271 -8.82 -0.44 13.03
CA SER A 271 -9.97 -1.01 13.74
C SER A 271 -10.12 -2.48 13.40
N ALA A 272 -10.48 -3.28 14.42
CA ALA A 272 -10.70 -4.71 14.25
C ALA A 272 -12.08 -5.01 13.65
N ARG A 273 -13.19 -4.46 14.20
CA ARG A 273 -14.53 -4.88 13.81
C ARG A 273 -15.56 -3.76 13.70
N ILE A 274 -15.79 -2.99 14.75
CA ILE A 274 -16.98 -2.13 14.88
C ILE A 274 -16.71 -0.65 14.70
N VAL A 275 -15.53 -0.16 15.07
CA VAL A 275 -15.23 1.27 15.05
C VAL A 275 -14.87 1.75 13.64
N ASP A 276 -15.48 2.85 13.21
CA ASP A 276 -15.08 3.60 11.99
C ASP A 276 -13.97 4.59 12.30
N VAL A 277 -12.73 4.16 12.09
CA VAL A 277 -11.56 5.03 12.32
C VAL A 277 -11.42 6.14 11.29
N ALA A 278 -12.06 6.01 10.11
CA ALA A 278 -12.07 7.11 9.13
C ALA A 278 -12.93 8.28 9.61
N ALA A 279 -14.07 8.00 10.24
CA ALA A 279 -14.92 9.02 10.86
C ALA A 279 -14.15 9.76 11.96
N ILE A 280 -13.43 9.03 12.83
CA ILE A 280 -12.59 9.65 13.88
C ILE A 280 -11.49 10.51 13.24
N CYS A 281 -10.72 10.00 12.30
CA CYS A 281 -9.64 10.75 11.66
C CYS A 281 -10.14 12.01 10.93
N LYS A 282 -11.37 11.98 10.40
CA LYS A 282 -11.99 13.13 9.72
C LYS A 282 -12.23 14.31 10.67
N GLU A 283 -12.50 14.07 11.96
CA GLU A 283 -12.63 15.13 12.96
C GLU A 283 -11.33 15.93 13.14
N PHE A 284 -10.19 15.27 12.85
CA PHE A 284 -8.85 15.86 12.91
C PHE A 284 -8.31 16.25 11.52
N GLY A 285 -9.20 16.42 10.52
CA GLY A 285 -8.80 16.83 9.17
C GLY A 285 -8.13 15.76 8.32
N GLY A 286 -8.17 14.51 8.79
CA GLY A 286 -7.63 13.35 8.08
C GLY A 286 -8.70 12.54 7.31
N GLY A 287 -8.42 11.27 7.08
CA GLY A 287 -9.33 10.35 6.39
C GLY A 287 -8.74 8.98 6.16
N GLY A 288 -9.41 8.18 5.36
CA GLY A 288 -8.99 6.82 5.02
C GLY A 288 -10.19 5.89 4.83
N HIS A 289 -9.96 4.61 5.06
CA HIS A 289 -10.99 3.58 5.07
C HIS A 289 -11.54 3.35 6.48
N ILE A 290 -12.74 2.76 6.57
CA ILE A 290 -13.41 2.45 7.85
C ILE A 290 -12.46 1.74 8.83
N LYS A 291 -11.63 0.81 8.34
CA LYS A 291 -10.71 0.01 9.16
C LYS A 291 -9.27 0.53 9.23
N ALA A 292 -8.91 1.51 8.40
CA ALA A 292 -7.55 2.03 8.30
C ALA A 292 -7.58 3.50 7.88
N ALA A 293 -7.22 4.38 8.79
CA ALA A 293 -7.25 5.83 8.55
C ALA A 293 -6.06 6.53 9.21
N GLY A 294 -5.83 7.78 8.85
CA GLY A 294 -4.79 8.61 9.43
C GLY A 294 -5.09 10.09 9.38
N CYS A 295 -4.44 10.83 10.27
CA CYS A 295 -4.50 12.28 10.34
C CYS A 295 -3.18 12.87 10.85
N LEU A 296 -3.06 14.18 10.81
CA LEU A 296 -2.00 14.93 11.47
C LEU A 296 -2.62 15.72 12.62
N ILE A 297 -2.01 15.66 13.80
CA ILE A 297 -2.47 16.39 14.98
C ILE A 297 -1.29 17.13 15.61
N GLU A 298 -1.48 18.42 15.89
CA GLU A 298 -0.53 19.26 16.60
C GLU A 298 -0.84 19.26 18.10
N GLY A 299 0.18 19.15 18.95
CA GLY A 299 0.07 19.15 20.40
C GLY A 299 1.13 18.30 21.08
N THR A 300 1.18 18.30 22.42
CA THR A 300 2.05 17.36 23.15
C THR A 300 1.54 15.93 22.99
N ALA A 301 2.43 14.95 23.12
CA ALA A 301 2.07 13.53 23.02
C ALA A 301 0.88 13.17 23.92
N GLU A 302 0.89 13.63 25.18
CA GLU A 302 -0.17 13.40 26.15
C GLU A 302 -1.50 14.00 25.71
N SER A 303 -1.47 15.25 25.19
CA SER A 303 -2.68 15.94 24.71
C SER A 303 -3.27 15.23 23.50
N VAL A 304 -2.43 14.81 22.54
CA VAL A 304 -2.89 14.09 21.35
C VAL A 304 -3.47 12.74 21.72
N MET A 305 -2.81 11.98 22.60
CA MET A 305 -3.32 10.69 23.09
C MET A 305 -4.67 10.83 23.79
N GLN A 306 -4.84 11.86 24.64
CA GLN A 306 -6.09 12.12 25.34
C GLN A 306 -7.24 12.48 24.39
N GLN A 307 -6.99 13.30 23.37
CA GLN A 307 -7.99 13.64 22.34
C GLN A 307 -8.45 12.40 21.58
N LEU A 308 -7.51 11.55 21.14
CA LEU A 308 -7.80 10.32 20.43
C LEU A 308 -8.56 9.31 21.31
N GLN A 309 -8.15 9.16 22.58
CA GLN A 309 -8.87 8.32 23.54
C GLN A 309 -10.33 8.75 23.65
N THR A 310 -10.58 10.04 23.85
CA THR A 310 -11.94 10.58 24.00
C THR A 310 -12.79 10.31 22.74
N ALA A 311 -12.20 10.46 21.55
CA ALA A 311 -12.89 10.19 20.30
C ALA A 311 -13.23 8.70 20.14
N VAL A 312 -12.30 7.80 20.53
CA VAL A 312 -12.53 6.35 20.52
C VAL A 312 -13.60 5.95 21.55
N GLU A 313 -13.56 6.47 22.78
CA GLU A 313 -14.56 6.21 23.81
C GLU A 313 -15.97 6.55 23.33
N ARG A 314 -16.14 7.71 22.69
CA ARG A 314 -17.42 8.13 22.11
C ARG A 314 -17.88 7.15 21.02
N SER A 315 -17.00 6.83 20.06
CA SER A 315 -17.33 5.92 18.98
C SER A 315 -17.69 4.50 19.47
N LEU A 316 -17.03 4.01 20.51
CA LEU A 316 -17.34 2.72 21.14
C LEU A 316 -18.67 2.73 21.88
N ALA A 317 -19.12 3.89 22.40
CA ALA A 317 -20.42 4.01 23.07
C ALA A 317 -21.59 4.10 22.08
N GLU A 318 -21.34 4.49 20.83
CA GLU A 318 -22.31 4.62 19.75
C GLU A 318 -22.43 3.34 18.89
N SER A 319 -21.48 2.38 19.06
CA SER A 319 -21.41 1.13 18.30
C SER A 319 -22.02 -0.04 19.07
#